data_c6a6d7a7cc4d0c9e15041b4947773a45
#
_entry.id   c6a6d7a7cc4d0c9e15041b4947773a45
#
_cell.length_a   1.000
_cell.length_b   1.000
_cell.length_c   1.000
_cell.angle_alpha   90.00
_cell.angle_beta   90.00
_cell.angle_gamma   90.00
#
_symmetry.space_group_name_H-M   'P 1'
#
loop_
_entity.id
_entity.type
_entity.pdbx_description
1 polymer ?
#
loop_
_entity_poly.entity_id
_entity_poly.type
_entity_poly.pdbx_seq_one_letter_code
_entity_poly.pdbx_strand_id
1 'polypeptide(L)'
;SYWNTNRGIIHRYMEKLLPDINVVLSEQLWEDGFDSKIDLLTFEEFLAEVSDAIILFVESPGSFCELGAFAYADSLFSDKMIVVLDEAYRNSRSFISTGPVLKASDNGSKVVYAEIKYGALLASEELRSVVLDLTSKMKTKISSINKRTINKDTNVYISSFIPEVLEIIRLAQPILSADLIQLYKDIKGIDTFTFIKRNGEAFSREIQVTYI
;
A
#
# COMPACT_ATOMS: atom_id res chain seq x y z
N SER A 1 -15.55 14.04 11.38
CA SER A 1 -15.75 13.19 10.21
C SER A 1 -14.43 13.02 9.46
N TYR A 2 -14.09 11.81 9.08
CA TYR A 2 -12.90 11.49 8.26
C TYR A 2 -12.75 12.41 7.04
N TRP A 3 -13.84 12.67 6.35
CA TRP A 3 -13.88 13.49 5.15
C TRP A 3 -13.43 14.95 5.34
N ASN A 4 -13.34 15.39 6.60
CA ASN A 4 -12.82 16.71 6.96
C ASN A 4 -11.36 16.69 7.40
N THR A 5 -10.69 15.55 7.34
CA THR A 5 -9.25 15.41 7.56
C THR A 5 -8.46 15.64 6.28
N ASN A 6 -7.17 15.90 6.40
CA ASN A 6 -6.27 16.02 5.26
C ASN A 6 -6.26 14.74 4.41
N ARG A 7 -6.25 13.56 5.04
CA ARG A 7 -6.36 12.27 4.35
C ARG A 7 -7.66 12.16 3.55
N GLY A 8 -8.81 12.51 4.15
CA GLY A 8 -10.11 12.48 3.47
C GLY A 8 -10.21 13.46 2.29
N ILE A 9 -9.55 14.61 2.37
CA ILE A 9 -9.50 15.58 1.26
C ILE A 9 -8.72 14.99 0.08
N ILE A 10 -7.55 14.42 0.33
CA ILE A 10 -6.72 13.79 -0.70
C ILE A 10 -7.40 12.53 -1.26
N HIS A 11 -8.03 11.72 -0.42
CA HIS A 11 -8.83 10.58 -0.84
C HIS A 11 -9.86 10.98 -1.91
N ARG A 12 -10.73 11.96 -1.60
CA ARG A 12 -11.72 12.47 -2.57
C ARG A 12 -11.10 13.05 -3.84
N TYR A 13 -9.95 13.68 -3.72
CA TYR A 13 -9.23 14.21 -4.87
C TYR A 13 -8.74 13.08 -5.78
N MET A 14 -8.19 12.02 -5.18
CA MET A 14 -7.70 10.85 -5.92
C MET A 14 -8.85 10.08 -6.59
N GLU A 15 -9.98 9.85 -5.91
CA GLU A 15 -11.16 9.21 -6.49
C GLU A 15 -11.67 9.94 -7.74
N LYS A 16 -11.62 11.28 -7.74
CA LYS A 16 -12.01 12.07 -8.92
C LYS A 16 -11.04 11.94 -10.10
N LEU A 17 -9.75 11.83 -9.82
CA LEU A 17 -8.71 11.69 -10.85
C LEU A 17 -8.62 10.28 -11.40
N LEU A 18 -8.94 9.30 -10.59
CA LEU A 18 -8.70 7.88 -10.78
C LEU A 18 -9.92 7.07 -10.32
N PRO A 19 -11.03 7.07 -11.06
CA PRO A 19 -12.24 6.35 -10.68
C PRO A 19 -12.03 4.83 -10.59
N ASP A 20 -10.96 4.31 -11.20
CA ASP A 20 -10.62 2.88 -11.21
C ASP A 20 -9.61 2.49 -10.12
N ILE A 21 -9.30 3.39 -9.18
CA ILE A 21 -8.41 3.12 -8.04
C ILE A 21 -9.21 2.97 -6.77
N ASN A 22 -8.90 1.92 -6.01
CA ASN A 22 -9.37 1.76 -4.64
C ASN A 22 -8.38 2.46 -3.69
N VAL A 23 -8.86 3.49 -3.02
CA VAL A 23 -8.14 4.11 -1.91
C VAL A 23 -8.58 3.43 -0.62
N VAL A 24 -7.63 2.86 0.08
CA VAL A 24 -7.87 2.06 1.29
C VAL A 24 -7.19 2.73 2.47
N LEU A 25 -7.87 2.76 3.61
CA LEU A 25 -7.31 3.19 4.88
C LEU A 25 -6.95 1.96 5.71
N SER A 26 -5.70 1.89 6.12
CA SER A 26 -5.20 0.75 6.91
C SER A 26 -5.99 0.54 8.20
N GLU A 27 -6.34 1.63 8.88
CA GLU A 27 -7.13 1.56 10.12
C GLU A 27 -8.50 0.90 9.93
N GLN A 28 -9.19 1.18 8.82
CA GLN A 28 -10.50 0.58 8.53
C GLN A 28 -10.38 -0.92 8.28
N LEU A 29 -9.38 -1.33 7.50
CA LEU A 29 -9.15 -2.76 7.25
C LEU A 29 -8.79 -3.52 8.52
N TRP A 30 -8.05 -2.88 9.43
CA TRP A 30 -7.69 -3.46 10.72
C TRP A 30 -8.92 -3.65 11.61
N GLU A 31 -9.81 -2.65 11.67
CA GLU A 31 -11.02 -2.70 12.50
C GLU A 31 -12.06 -3.69 11.97
N ASP A 32 -12.17 -3.83 10.64
CA ASP A 32 -13.24 -4.59 10.00
C ASP A 32 -12.98 -6.10 9.90
N GLY A 33 -11.76 -6.58 10.08
CA GLY A 33 -11.59 -7.99 9.72
C GLY A 33 -10.34 -8.73 10.14
N PHE A 34 -9.42 -8.14 10.87
CA PHE A 34 -8.21 -8.89 11.22
C PHE A 34 -8.31 -9.55 12.59
N ASP A 35 -8.10 -10.88 12.59
CA ASP A 35 -7.94 -11.67 13.81
C ASP A 35 -6.71 -11.17 14.59
N SER A 36 -6.87 -10.97 15.89
CA SER A 36 -5.92 -10.41 16.87
C SER A 36 -4.56 -11.13 17.01
N LYS A 37 -4.23 -12.04 16.10
CA LYS A 37 -3.01 -12.86 16.14
C LYS A 37 -1.77 -12.22 15.52
N ILE A 38 -1.95 -11.19 14.69
CA ILE A 38 -0.85 -10.45 14.11
C ILE A 38 -0.78 -9.05 14.73
N ASP A 39 0.43 -8.53 14.89
CA ASP A 39 0.62 -7.16 15.32
C ASP A 39 0.40 -6.17 14.17
N LEU A 40 0.09 -4.93 14.51
CA LEU A 40 -0.23 -3.90 13.53
C LEU A 40 0.94 -3.61 12.57
N LEU A 41 2.18 -3.70 13.01
CA LEU A 41 3.34 -3.50 12.13
C LEU A 41 3.41 -4.58 11.04
N THR A 42 3.19 -5.84 11.40
CA THR A 42 3.12 -6.96 10.43
C THR A 42 1.97 -6.75 9.43
N PHE A 43 0.83 -6.22 9.91
CA PHE A 43 -0.31 -5.90 9.05
C PHE A 43 0.00 -4.75 8.09
N GLU A 44 0.60 -3.67 8.57
CA GLU A 44 1.02 -2.54 7.73
C GLU A 44 2.07 -2.95 6.69
N GLU A 45 3.01 -3.84 7.05
CA GLU A 45 3.95 -4.42 6.10
C GLU A 45 3.23 -5.20 5.00
N PHE A 46 2.22 -6.01 5.37
CA PHE A 46 1.40 -6.74 4.42
C PHE A 46 0.65 -5.79 3.48
N LEU A 47 -0.02 -4.76 4.01
CA LEU A 47 -0.72 -3.76 3.19
C LEU A 47 0.24 -3.03 2.25
N ALA A 48 1.42 -2.68 2.76
CA ALA A 48 2.45 -2.05 1.96
C ALA A 48 2.91 -2.95 0.81
N GLU A 49 3.02 -4.26 1.00
CA GLU A 49 3.36 -5.19 -0.08
C GLU A 49 2.29 -5.26 -1.18
N VAL A 50 1.02 -5.33 -0.81
CA VAL A 50 -0.08 -5.49 -1.78
C VAL A 50 -0.49 -4.19 -2.45
N SER A 51 -0.21 -3.04 -1.85
CA SER A 51 -0.55 -1.73 -2.39
C SER A 51 0.32 -1.36 -3.59
N ASP A 52 -0.26 -0.70 -4.57
CA ASP A 52 0.48 -0.12 -5.71
C ASP A 52 1.14 1.20 -5.35
N ALA A 53 0.61 1.91 -4.34
CA ALA A 53 1.18 3.13 -3.79
C ALA A 53 0.78 3.30 -2.33
N ILE A 54 1.60 4.02 -1.60
CA ILE A 54 1.39 4.36 -0.18
C ILE A 54 1.52 5.88 -0.06
N ILE A 55 0.53 6.52 0.56
CA ILE A 55 0.63 7.93 0.93
C ILE A 55 0.57 8.03 2.44
N LEU A 56 1.68 8.38 3.04
CA LEU A 56 1.84 8.50 4.49
C LEU A 56 1.77 9.97 4.90
N PHE A 57 0.71 10.38 5.60
CA PHE A 57 0.58 11.69 6.21
C PHE A 57 1.17 11.67 7.62
N VAL A 58 2.30 12.33 7.82
CA VAL A 58 3.02 12.34 9.09
C VAL A 58 2.47 13.47 9.98
N GLU A 59 1.35 13.19 10.64
CA GLU A 59 0.58 14.17 11.41
C GLU A 59 0.39 13.78 12.89
N SER A 60 0.70 12.53 13.26
CA SER A 60 0.43 11.96 14.57
C SER A 60 1.60 11.14 15.09
N PRO A 61 1.70 10.88 16.41
CA PRO A 61 2.73 9.99 16.93
C PRO A 61 2.79 8.62 16.26
N GLY A 62 1.61 8.04 15.90
CA GLY A 62 1.53 6.77 15.15
C GLY A 62 2.20 6.87 13.79
N SER A 63 1.86 7.89 13.00
CA SER A 63 2.44 8.05 11.66
C SER A 63 3.94 8.40 11.66
N PHE A 64 4.47 8.98 12.74
CA PHE A 64 5.92 9.08 12.93
C PHE A 64 6.57 7.71 13.18
N CYS A 65 5.92 6.82 13.93
CA CYS A 65 6.38 5.44 14.14
C CYS A 65 6.32 4.64 12.83
N GLU A 66 5.23 4.74 12.08
CA GLU A 66 5.07 4.13 10.75
C GLU A 66 6.16 4.58 9.78
N LEU A 67 6.43 5.88 9.71
CA LEU A 67 7.54 6.41 8.90
C LEU A 67 8.88 5.79 9.29
N GLY A 68 9.15 5.67 10.59
CA GLY A 68 10.37 5.05 11.11
C GLY A 68 10.48 3.58 10.69
N ALA A 69 9.41 2.83 10.83
CA ALA A 69 9.33 1.42 10.45
C ALA A 69 9.54 1.24 8.94
N PHE A 70 8.81 1.99 8.11
CA PHE A 70 8.89 1.89 6.64
C PHE A 70 10.24 2.38 6.09
N ALA A 71 10.81 3.42 6.67
CA ALA A 71 12.12 3.92 6.25
C ALA A 71 13.23 2.91 6.54
N TYR A 72 13.07 2.07 7.60
CA TYR A 72 14.06 1.07 8.01
C TYR A 72 13.83 -0.30 7.36
N ALA A 73 12.63 -0.62 6.92
CA ALA A 73 12.26 -1.90 6.30
C ALA A 73 12.86 -2.14 4.91
N ASP A 74 14.00 -1.57 4.61
CA ASP A 74 14.69 -1.63 3.30
C ASP A 74 13.82 -1.18 2.10
N SER A 75 14.38 -1.28 0.92
CA SER A 75 13.84 -0.78 -0.35
C SER A 75 12.46 -1.31 -0.79
N LEU A 76 11.77 -2.09 0.05
CA LEU A 76 10.50 -2.75 -0.27
C LEU A 76 9.38 -1.78 -0.66
N PHE A 77 9.38 -0.59 -0.05
CA PHE A 77 8.30 0.37 -0.22
C PHE A 77 8.75 1.68 -0.86
N SER A 78 10.04 1.84 -1.07
CA SER A 78 10.66 3.11 -1.41
C SER A 78 10.18 3.70 -2.75
N ASP A 79 9.97 2.88 -3.75
CA ASP A 79 9.56 3.30 -5.09
C ASP A 79 8.07 3.65 -5.22
N LYS A 80 7.28 3.32 -4.20
CA LYS A 80 5.84 3.52 -4.18
C LYS A 80 5.32 4.34 -2.98
N MET A 81 6.23 4.78 -2.08
CA MET A 81 5.86 5.57 -0.92
C MET A 81 6.02 7.07 -1.17
N ILE A 82 4.98 7.81 -0.80
CA ILE A 82 4.96 9.27 -0.74
C ILE A 82 4.79 9.66 0.71
N VAL A 83 5.76 10.36 1.26
CA VAL A 83 5.73 10.89 2.63
C VAL A 83 5.30 12.34 2.58
N VAL A 84 4.22 12.68 3.25
CA VAL A 84 3.70 14.06 3.34
C VAL A 84 3.95 14.58 4.75
N LEU A 85 4.77 15.63 4.85
CA LEU A 85 5.14 16.29 6.10
C LEU A 85 4.65 17.72 6.13
N ASP A 86 4.47 18.26 7.35
CA ASP A 86 4.24 19.70 7.51
C ASP A 86 5.46 20.50 7.04
N GLU A 87 5.20 21.65 6.39
CA GLU A 87 6.22 22.57 5.88
C GLU A 87 7.23 22.99 6.95
N ALA A 88 6.82 23.00 8.22
CA ALA A 88 7.69 23.32 9.35
C ALA A 88 8.89 22.37 9.50
N TYR A 89 8.80 21.15 8.95
CA TYR A 89 9.89 20.17 9.00
C TYR A 89 10.91 20.33 7.87
N ARG A 90 10.63 21.06 6.80
CA ARG A 90 11.50 21.19 5.61
C ARG A 90 12.94 21.56 5.95
N ASN A 91 13.12 22.52 6.85
CA ASN A 91 14.45 22.99 7.28
C ASN A 91 14.80 22.58 8.71
N SER A 92 14.04 21.65 9.29
CA SER A 92 14.27 21.16 10.65
C SER A 92 15.50 20.26 10.69
N ARG A 93 16.31 20.43 11.75
CA ARG A 93 17.40 19.48 12.09
C ARG A 93 16.99 18.49 13.17
N SER A 94 15.70 18.22 13.27
CA SER A 94 15.17 17.22 14.21
C SER A 94 15.57 15.80 13.83
N PHE A 95 15.48 14.87 14.77
CA PHE A 95 15.72 13.44 14.48
C PHE A 95 14.83 12.94 13.34
N ILE A 96 13.57 13.40 13.26
CA ILE A 96 12.64 12.95 12.19
C ILE A 96 13.16 13.33 10.80
N SER A 97 13.65 14.56 10.64
CA SER A 97 14.11 15.07 9.34
C SER A 97 15.45 14.48 8.92
N THR A 98 16.37 14.29 9.89
CA THR A 98 17.72 13.77 9.63
C THR A 98 17.86 12.25 9.75
N GLY A 99 16.84 11.58 10.25
CA GLY A 99 16.75 10.12 10.37
C GLY A 99 15.73 9.54 9.37
N PRO A 100 14.50 9.24 9.81
CA PRO A 100 13.53 8.52 8.98
C PRO A 100 13.21 9.18 7.64
N VAL A 101 13.05 10.51 7.60
CA VAL A 101 12.75 11.23 6.36
C VAL A 101 13.91 11.13 5.37
N LEU A 102 15.13 11.39 5.83
CA LEU A 102 16.33 11.26 5.00
C LEU A 102 16.48 9.82 4.50
N LYS A 103 16.35 8.83 5.39
CA LYS A 103 16.45 7.42 5.03
C LYS A 103 15.39 7.00 4.01
N ALA A 104 14.14 7.42 4.16
CA ALA A 104 13.08 7.15 3.20
C ALA A 104 13.40 7.78 1.82
N SER A 105 13.89 9.03 1.81
CA SER A 105 14.31 9.72 0.59
C SER A 105 15.48 9.03 -0.10
N ASP A 106 16.51 8.63 0.66
CA ASP A 106 17.68 7.92 0.13
C ASP A 106 17.30 6.55 -0.47
N ASN A 107 16.28 5.90 0.10
CA ASN A 107 15.72 4.67 -0.42
C ASN A 107 14.80 4.88 -1.64
N GLY A 108 14.52 6.11 -2.07
CA GLY A 108 13.74 6.43 -3.27
C GLY A 108 12.29 6.86 -3.05
N SER A 109 11.83 6.96 -1.79
CA SER A 109 10.51 7.52 -1.48
C SER A 109 10.44 8.99 -1.85
N LYS A 110 9.28 9.45 -2.28
CA LYS A 110 9.04 10.87 -2.51
C LYS A 110 8.66 11.54 -1.19
N VAL A 111 9.37 12.59 -0.82
CA VAL A 111 9.07 13.42 0.34
C VAL A 111 8.48 14.74 -0.14
N VAL A 112 7.29 15.05 0.33
CA VAL A 112 6.54 16.26 0.00
C VAL A 112 6.33 17.06 1.27
N TYR A 113 6.61 18.34 1.23
CA TYR A 113 6.30 19.26 2.31
C TYR A 113 5.11 20.14 1.92
N ALA A 114 4.12 20.17 2.77
CA ALA A 114 2.91 20.95 2.55
C ALA A 114 2.38 21.52 3.85
N GLU A 115 1.65 22.62 3.79
CA GLU A 115 0.98 23.15 4.96
C GLU A 115 -0.16 22.21 5.36
N ILE A 116 -0.01 21.51 6.51
CA ILE A 116 -0.97 20.50 7.02
C ILE A 116 -2.19 21.17 7.68
N LYS A 117 -2.45 22.43 7.45
CA LYS A 117 -3.69 23.05 7.89
C LYS A 117 -4.86 22.63 7.03
N TYR A 118 -5.99 22.42 7.68
CA TYR A 118 -7.23 22.04 7.01
C TYR A 118 -7.50 22.86 5.74
N GLY A 119 -7.64 22.17 4.61
CA GLY A 119 -7.91 22.75 3.31
C GLY A 119 -6.68 23.29 2.53
N ALA A 120 -5.53 23.41 3.17
CA ALA A 120 -4.32 23.95 2.49
C ALA A 120 -3.61 22.91 1.61
N LEU A 121 -3.76 21.61 1.88
CA LEU A 121 -3.06 20.56 1.15
C LEU A 121 -3.32 20.58 -0.36
N LEU A 122 -4.55 20.81 -0.80
CA LEU A 122 -4.86 20.89 -2.23
C LEU A 122 -4.31 22.15 -2.91
N ALA A 123 -3.87 23.14 -2.14
CA ALA A 123 -3.15 24.30 -2.66
C ALA A 123 -1.67 24.00 -2.95
N SER A 124 -1.12 22.91 -2.37
CA SER A 124 0.25 22.49 -2.62
C SER A 124 0.42 21.99 -4.06
N GLU A 125 1.17 22.72 -4.87
CA GLU A 125 1.52 22.30 -6.23
C GLU A 125 2.41 21.05 -6.22
N GLU A 126 3.31 20.97 -5.25
CA GLU A 126 4.20 19.82 -5.07
C GLU A 126 3.40 18.54 -4.83
N LEU A 127 2.44 18.57 -3.89
CA LEU A 127 1.59 17.42 -3.61
C LEU A 127 0.72 17.04 -4.82
N ARG A 128 0.10 18.00 -5.49
CA ARG A 128 -0.69 17.74 -6.70
C ARG A 128 0.14 17.15 -7.81
N SER A 129 1.34 17.64 -8.05
CA SER A 129 2.27 17.11 -9.06
C SER A 129 2.63 15.66 -8.77
N VAL A 130 2.94 15.32 -7.51
CA VAL A 130 3.28 13.96 -7.10
C VAL A 130 2.08 13.02 -7.24
N VAL A 131 0.88 13.44 -6.87
CA VAL A 131 -0.35 12.65 -7.05
C VAL A 131 -0.63 12.43 -8.54
N LEU A 132 -0.44 13.42 -9.41
CA LEU A 132 -0.61 13.28 -10.86
C LEU A 132 0.43 12.33 -11.48
N ASP A 133 1.69 12.40 -11.06
CA ASP A 133 2.74 11.47 -11.50
C ASP A 133 2.43 10.03 -11.11
N LEU A 134 2.00 9.81 -9.87
CA LEU A 134 1.51 8.51 -9.38
C LEU A 134 0.35 8.00 -10.24
N THR A 135 -0.63 8.87 -10.52
CA THR A 135 -1.79 8.58 -11.38
C THR A 135 -1.36 8.08 -12.77
N SER A 136 -0.40 8.78 -13.37
CA SER A 136 0.13 8.42 -14.69
C SER A 136 0.81 7.04 -14.68
N LYS A 137 1.62 6.78 -13.67
CA LYS A 137 2.30 5.48 -13.49
C LYS A 137 1.31 4.34 -13.29
N MET A 138 0.27 4.54 -12.51
CA MET A 138 -0.78 3.53 -12.29
C MET A 138 -1.56 3.22 -13.56
N LYS A 139 -1.96 4.22 -14.34
CA LYS A 139 -2.63 4.01 -15.65
C LYS A 139 -1.77 3.19 -16.60
N THR A 140 -0.47 3.45 -16.65
CA THR A 140 0.46 2.68 -17.46
C THR A 140 0.58 1.23 -16.99
N LYS A 141 0.60 1.01 -15.67
CA LYS A 141 0.67 -0.33 -15.07
C LYS A 141 -0.59 -1.14 -15.36
N ILE A 142 -1.78 -0.56 -15.22
CA ILE A 142 -3.07 -1.21 -15.54
C ILE A 142 -3.09 -1.67 -17.00
N SER A 143 -2.62 -0.85 -17.94
CA SER A 143 -2.55 -1.21 -19.35
C SER A 143 -1.59 -2.36 -19.67
N SER A 144 -0.60 -2.61 -18.81
CA SER A 144 0.39 -3.69 -18.98
C SER A 144 -0.05 -5.04 -18.38
N ILE A 145 -1.06 -5.05 -17.48
CA ILE A 145 -1.55 -6.27 -16.81
C ILE A 145 -2.22 -7.25 -17.79
N ASN A 146 -2.77 -6.77 -18.90
CA ASN A 146 -3.47 -7.58 -19.90
C ASN A 146 -2.60 -8.60 -20.66
N LYS A 147 -1.33 -8.80 -20.30
CA LYS A 147 -0.38 -9.71 -21.00
C LYS A 147 0.33 -10.72 -20.09
N ARG A 148 -0.22 -11.05 -18.93
CA ARG A 148 0.47 -11.99 -18.03
C ARG A 148 0.33 -13.44 -18.49
N THR A 149 1.44 -14.09 -18.75
CA THR A 149 1.57 -15.54 -18.92
C THR A 149 1.41 -16.21 -17.55
N ILE A 150 0.62 -17.29 -17.48
CA ILE A 150 0.47 -18.10 -16.27
C ILE A 150 1.83 -18.71 -15.94
N ASN A 151 2.45 -18.28 -14.86
CA ASN A 151 3.70 -18.85 -14.38
C ASN A 151 3.39 -19.97 -13.39
N LYS A 152 4.00 -21.15 -13.56
CA LYS A 152 3.86 -22.32 -12.67
C LYS A 152 4.81 -22.26 -11.48
N ASP A 153 5.25 -21.07 -11.07
CA ASP A 153 6.12 -20.92 -9.92
C ASP A 153 5.32 -21.16 -8.63
N THR A 154 5.86 -21.97 -7.73
CA THR A 154 5.28 -22.19 -6.40
C THR A 154 5.55 -21.03 -5.45
N ASN A 155 6.42 -20.13 -5.80
CA ASN A 155 6.64 -18.87 -5.11
C ASN A 155 5.66 -17.82 -5.61
N VAL A 156 4.72 -17.42 -4.77
CA VAL A 156 3.66 -16.47 -5.13
C VAL A 156 3.89 -15.15 -4.42
N TYR A 157 4.11 -14.10 -5.21
CA TYR A 157 4.15 -12.75 -4.67
C TYR A 157 2.74 -12.33 -4.26
N ILE A 158 2.59 -11.84 -3.04
CA ILE A 158 1.28 -11.37 -2.53
C ILE A 158 0.69 -10.29 -3.43
N SER A 159 1.52 -9.39 -3.94
CA SER A 159 1.11 -8.33 -4.87
C SER A 159 0.51 -8.84 -6.19
N SER A 160 0.79 -10.10 -6.58
CA SER A 160 0.14 -10.74 -7.73
C SER A 160 -1.03 -11.64 -7.33
N PHE A 161 -0.97 -12.25 -6.15
CA PHE A 161 -2.01 -13.12 -5.64
C PHE A 161 -3.34 -12.39 -5.43
N ILE A 162 -3.32 -11.23 -4.78
CA ILE A 162 -4.55 -10.49 -4.47
C ILE A 162 -5.37 -10.14 -5.72
N PRO A 163 -4.82 -9.49 -6.76
CA PRO A 163 -5.57 -9.22 -7.98
C PRO A 163 -6.12 -10.48 -8.67
N GLU A 164 -5.34 -11.56 -8.67
CA GLU A 164 -5.76 -12.83 -9.29
C GLU A 164 -6.92 -13.47 -8.52
N VAL A 165 -6.86 -13.47 -7.20
CA VAL A 165 -7.93 -13.98 -6.32
C VAL A 165 -9.19 -13.14 -6.43
N LEU A 166 -9.08 -11.81 -6.46
CA LEU A 166 -10.23 -10.93 -6.66
C LEU A 166 -10.93 -11.19 -7.99
N GLU A 167 -10.17 -11.47 -9.06
CA GLU A 167 -10.76 -11.82 -10.34
C GLU A 167 -11.48 -13.18 -10.30
N ILE A 168 -10.92 -14.16 -9.59
CA ILE A 168 -11.60 -15.46 -9.36
C ILE A 168 -12.91 -15.24 -8.58
N ILE A 169 -12.89 -14.46 -7.51
CA ILE A 169 -14.09 -14.13 -6.74
C ILE A 169 -15.13 -13.48 -7.66
N ARG A 170 -14.75 -12.47 -8.45
CA ARG A 170 -15.64 -11.78 -9.37
C ARG A 170 -16.35 -12.72 -10.35
N LEU A 171 -15.66 -13.77 -10.81
CA LEU A 171 -16.17 -14.72 -11.79
C LEU A 171 -16.97 -15.88 -11.17
N ALA A 172 -16.62 -16.27 -9.94
CA ALA A 172 -17.11 -17.50 -9.31
C ALA A 172 -18.03 -17.27 -8.09
N GLN A 173 -18.50 -16.07 -7.87
CA GLN A 173 -19.40 -15.76 -6.75
C GLN A 173 -20.74 -16.52 -6.79
N PRO A 174 -21.25 -16.99 -5.63
CA PRO A 174 -20.61 -17.05 -4.31
C PRO A 174 -19.61 -18.22 -4.20
N ILE A 175 -18.45 -18.00 -3.57
CA ILE A 175 -17.41 -19.02 -3.40
C ILE A 175 -16.93 -19.05 -1.94
N LEU A 176 -16.70 -20.26 -1.39
CA LEU A 176 -16.11 -20.43 -0.06
C LEU A 176 -14.60 -20.23 -0.13
N SER A 177 -13.99 -19.78 0.97
CA SER A 177 -12.53 -19.53 1.02
C SER A 177 -11.69 -20.77 0.70
N ALA A 178 -12.11 -21.95 1.16
CA ALA A 178 -11.42 -23.22 0.84
C ALA A 178 -11.48 -23.55 -0.65
N ASP A 179 -12.65 -23.37 -1.27
CA ASP A 179 -12.86 -23.61 -2.70
C ASP A 179 -12.10 -22.58 -3.54
N LEU A 180 -12.02 -21.34 -3.07
CA LEU A 180 -11.27 -20.27 -3.71
C LEU A 180 -9.77 -20.60 -3.80
N ILE A 181 -9.18 -21.05 -2.70
CA ILE A 181 -7.76 -21.45 -2.67
C ILE A 181 -7.52 -22.68 -3.54
N GLN A 182 -8.43 -23.65 -3.51
CA GLN A 182 -8.31 -24.84 -4.37
C GLN A 182 -8.42 -24.43 -5.85
N LEU A 183 -9.39 -23.60 -6.21
CA LEU A 183 -9.56 -23.12 -7.57
C LEU A 183 -8.34 -22.31 -8.04
N TYR A 184 -7.76 -21.49 -7.17
CA TYR A 184 -6.50 -20.77 -7.46
C TYR A 184 -5.36 -21.74 -7.79
N LYS A 185 -5.18 -22.80 -6.97
CA LYS A 185 -4.17 -23.85 -7.21
C LYS A 185 -4.40 -24.56 -8.53
N ASP A 186 -5.64 -24.92 -8.82
CA ASP A 186 -6.02 -25.62 -10.05
C ASP A 186 -5.74 -24.78 -11.30
N ILE A 187 -6.10 -23.47 -11.25
CA ILE A 187 -5.82 -22.54 -12.36
C ILE A 187 -4.31 -22.38 -12.58
N LYS A 188 -3.51 -22.32 -11.50
CA LYS A 188 -2.06 -22.21 -11.58
C LYS A 188 -1.36 -23.53 -11.90
N GLY A 189 -2.03 -24.68 -11.72
CA GLY A 189 -1.48 -26.02 -11.87
C GLY A 189 -0.40 -26.31 -10.83
N ILE A 190 -0.64 -25.89 -9.56
CA ILE A 190 0.25 -26.06 -8.41
C ILE A 190 -0.51 -26.69 -7.25
N ASP A 191 0.15 -27.60 -6.51
CA ASP A 191 -0.46 -28.25 -5.34
C ASP A 191 -0.29 -27.42 -4.05
N THR A 192 0.84 -26.74 -3.94
CA THR A 192 1.19 -25.90 -2.79
C THR A 192 1.86 -24.62 -3.27
N PHE A 193 1.79 -23.57 -2.47
CA PHE A 193 2.54 -22.34 -2.74
C PHE A 193 2.99 -21.67 -1.45
N THR A 194 4.05 -20.88 -1.56
CA THR A 194 4.60 -20.06 -0.47
C THR A 194 4.50 -18.59 -0.86
N PHE A 195 3.93 -17.79 0.03
CA PHE A 195 3.95 -16.35 -0.16
C PHE A 195 5.36 -15.81 0.04
N ILE A 196 5.81 -15.01 -0.91
CA ILE A 196 7.09 -14.33 -0.82
C ILE A 196 6.90 -12.81 -0.91
N LYS A 197 7.75 -12.09 -0.20
CA LYS A 197 7.86 -10.64 -0.26
C LYS A 197 8.51 -10.23 -1.58
N ARG A 198 8.41 -8.96 -1.90
CA ARG A 198 8.98 -8.38 -3.11
C ARG A 198 10.51 -8.54 -3.20
N ASN A 199 11.19 -8.63 -2.06
CA ASN A 199 12.63 -8.92 -1.98
C ASN A 199 12.99 -10.41 -2.15
N GLY A 200 12.02 -11.30 -2.32
CA GLY A 200 12.21 -12.73 -2.48
C GLY A 200 12.22 -13.54 -1.17
N GLU A 201 12.11 -12.90 -0.01
CA GLU A 201 12.00 -13.60 1.27
C GLU A 201 10.60 -14.17 1.48
N ALA A 202 10.53 -15.35 2.11
CA ALA A 202 9.25 -15.93 2.52
C ALA A 202 8.64 -15.11 3.66
N PHE A 203 7.30 -14.99 3.66
CA PHE A 203 6.61 -14.46 4.82
C PHE A 203 6.84 -15.39 6.02
N SER A 204 7.25 -14.83 7.13
CA SER A 204 7.62 -15.58 8.35
C SER A 204 6.45 -16.20 9.12
N ARG A 205 5.21 -15.91 8.71
CA ARG A 205 3.98 -16.43 9.33
C ARG A 205 3.02 -16.91 8.24
N GLU A 206 2.30 -18.02 8.52
CA GLU A 206 1.15 -18.42 7.72
C GLU A 206 0.10 -17.30 7.76
N ILE A 207 -0.11 -16.65 6.64
CA ILE A 207 -1.26 -15.78 6.44
C ILE A 207 -2.44 -16.72 6.21
N GLN A 208 -3.19 -17.00 7.27
CA GLN A 208 -4.49 -17.64 7.11
C GLN A 208 -5.43 -16.59 6.51
N VAL A 209 -5.79 -16.78 5.25
CA VAL A 209 -6.87 -16.03 4.62
C VAL A 209 -8.18 -16.49 5.28
N THR A 210 -8.49 -15.92 6.42
CA THR A 210 -9.74 -16.15 7.12
C THR A 210 -10.63 -14.94 6.84
N TYR A 211 -11.55 -15.14 5.91
CA TYR A 211 -12.66 -14.24 5.56
C TYR A 211 -12.28 -12.86 4.94
N ILE A 212 -12.50 -12.78 3.67
CA ILE A 212 -12.96 -11.54 3.02
C ILE A 212 -14.48 -11.68 2.81
#